data_553b18d778be3b0cfff17efc0cb6afcb
#
_entry.id   553b18d778be3b0cfff17efc0cb6afcb
#
_cell.length_a   1.000
_cell.length_b   1.000
_cell.length_c   1.000
_cell.angle_alpha   90.00
_cell.angle_beta   90.00
_cell.angle_gamma   90.00
#
_symmetry.space_group_name_H-M   'P 1'
#
loop_
_entity.id
_entity.type
_entity.pdbx_description
1 polymer ?
#
loop_
_entity_poly.entity_id
_entity_poly.type
_entity_poly.pdbx_seq_one_letter_code
_entity_poly.pdbx_strand_id
1 'polypeptide(L)'
;MFQSKKITLGACVMAAALMAAQAQASEATLKDGKLAIDTLPFTLETQLALGAASVKDKALVLQAKKGTDLYANTDGTEVADKTPRVLFQPTGDFIFSAKVNAGVNHPFNGAALIVYGDRTNWAKLLFEFAKTGAAGISTTVAKGVGDDAHHGVRPGDAVYLKVVRRKDMFVFYTSPDGNAWSMVRSFGLPGAASVKVGFSSQSPDGDGFSAQFSDVKFRNATFKDFWQGE
;
A
#
# COMPACT_ATOMS: atom_id res chain seq x y z
N MET A 1 -42.62 -51.27 -55.65
CA MET A 1 -43.45 -50.27 -54.94
C MET A 1 -42.98 -50.29 -53.55
N PHE A 2 -41.96 -49.50 -53.19
CA PHE A 2 -41.36 -49.44 -51.84
C PHE A 2 -41.63 -48.07 -51.26
N GLN A 3 -42.37 -48.01 -50.16
CA GLN A 3 -42.58 -46.79 -49.42
C GLN A 3 -41.43 -46.56 -48.44
N SER A 4 -40.79 -45.43 -48.60
CA SER A 4 -39.75 -44.92 -47.72
C SER A 4 -40.40 -44.26 -46.49
N LYS A 5 -40.16 -44.80 -45.29
CA LYS A 5 -40.53 -44.19 -44.02
C LYS A 5 -39.43 -43.17 -43.67
N LYS A 6 -39.81 -41.89 -43.59
CA LYS A 6 -38.96 -40.82 -43.02
C LYS A 6 -38.96 -40.93 -41.50
N ILE A 7 -37.79 -41.17 -40.96
CA ILE A 7 -37.55 -41.06 -39.51
C ILE A 7 -37.12 -39.62 -39.22
N THR A 8 -37.94 -38.92 -38.47
CA THR A 8 -37.66 -37.56 -38.00
C THR A 8 -36.85 -37.68 -36.70
N LEU A 9 -35.58 -37.33 -36.75
CA LEU A 9 -34.71 -37.27 -35.57
C LEU A 9 -34.95 -35.93 -34.87
N GLY A 10 -35.61 -35.98 -33.72
CA GLY A 10 -35.76 -34.82 -32.86
C GLY A 10 -34.44 -34.50 -32.13
N ALA A 11 -33.82 -33.41 -32.50
CA ALA A 11 -32.68 -32.91 -31.80
C ALA A 11 -33.10 -32.22 -30.49
N CYS A 12 -32.93 -32.88 -29.37
CA CYS A 12 -32.96 -32.22 -28.06
C CYS A 12 -31.70 -31.35 -27.91
N VAL A 13 -31.90 -30.07 -28.09
CA VAL A 13 -30.85 -29.06 -27.69
C VAL A 13 -30.99 -28.87 -26.18
N MET A 14 -30.15 -29.57 -25.44
CA MET A 14 -29.91 -29.21 -24.05
C MET A 14 -29.09 -27.92 -24.00
N ALA A 15 -29.73 -26.80 -23.74
CA ALA A 15 -29.08 -25.58 -23.37
C ALA A 15 -28.51 -25.75 -21.95
N ALA A 16 -27.23 -26.09 -21.85
CA ALA A 16 -26.48 -26.01 -20.62
C ALA A 16 -26.29 -24.52 -20.28
N ALA A 17 -27.13 -23.99 -19.41
CA ALA A 17 -26.89 -22.68 -18.82
C ALA A 17 -25.68 -22.80 -17.91
N LEU A 18 -24.50 -22.42 -18.40
CA LEU A 18 -23.35 -22.10 -17.55
C LEU A 18 -23.74 -20.86 -16.73
N MET A 19 -24.18 -21.07 -15.53
CA MET A 19 -24.18 -20.04 -14.50
C MET A 19 -22.71 -19.81 -14.10
N ALA A 20 -22.07 -18.88 -14.76
CA ALA A 20 -20.87 -18.27 -14.25
C ALA A 20 -21.27 -17.48 -12.99
N ALA A 21 -21.04 -18.07 -11.84
CA ALA A 21 -21.07 -17.35 -10.58
C ALA A 21 -19.95 -16.30 -10.64
N GLN A 22 -20.27 -15.10 -11.09
CA GLN A 22 -19.43 -13.94 -10.89
C GLN A 22 -19.36 -13.72 -9.39
N ALA A 23 -18.24 -14.09 -8.78
CA ALA A 23 -17.92 -13.66 -7.44
C ALA A 23 -17.90 -12.13 -7.47
N GLN A 24 -18.97 -11.51 -6.99
CA GLN A 24 -19.02 -10.09 -6.73
C GLN A 24 -17.99 -9.83 -5.63
N ALA A 25 -16.82 -9.32 -6.02
CA ALA A 25 -15.88 -8.74 -5.10
C ALA A 25 -16.66 -7.65 -4.35
N SER A 26 -16.77 -7.79 -3.04
CA SER A 26 -17.40 -6.76 -2.21
C SER A 26 -16.51 -5.52 -2.24
N GLU A 27 -16.85 -4.55 -3.08
CA GLU A 27 -16.28 -3.22 -2.96
C GLU A 27 -16.75 -2.65 -1.62
N ALA A 28 -15.83 -2.52 -0.67
CA ALA A 28 -16.11 -1.81 0.55
C ALA A 28 -16.36 -0.34 0.18
N THR A 29 -17.63 0.04 0.19
CA THR A 29 -18.07 1.40 -0.11
C THR A 29 -17.54 2.33 0.97
N LEU A 30 -16.82 3.38 0.58
CA LEU A 30 -16.47 4.51 1.44
C LEU A 30 -17.75 5.12 2.02
N LYS A 31 -18.09 4.81 3.27
CA LYS A 31 -19.08 5.56 4.05
C LYS A 31 -18.32 6.57 4.90
N ASP A 32 -18.63 7.84 4.70
CA ASP A 32 -18.20 8.96 5.55
C ASP A 32 -16.67 9.11 5.74
N GLY A 33 -15.87 8.87 4.69
CA GLY A 33 -14.41 9.00 4.76
C GLY A 33 -13.71 7.92 5.60
N LYS A 34 -14.40 6.81 5.88
CA LYS A 34 -13.87 5.67 6.64
C LYS A 34 -13.84 4.42 5.78
N LEU A 35 -12.76 3.66 5.91
CA LEU A 35 -12.53 2.40 5.21
C LEU A 35 -12.21 1.31 6.24
N ALA A 36 -12.56 0.07 5.97
CA ALA A 36 -12.19 -1.08 6.78
C ALA A 36 -11.40 -2.09 5.94
N ILE A 37 -10.39 -2.68 6.55
CA ILE A 37 -9.66 -3.84 6.04
C ILE A 37 -9.81 -4.93 7.10
N ASP A 38 -10.35 -6.08 6.75
CA ASP A 38 -10.72 -7.15 7.69
C ASP A 38 -9.57 -7.61 8.60
N THR A 39 -8.33 -7.49 8.14
CA THR A 39 -7.13 -7.90 8.90
C THR A 39 -6.63 -6.84 9.86
N LEU A 40 -7.20 -5.62 9.83
CA LEU A 40 -6.84 -4.52 10.72
C LEU A 40 -7.94 -4.27 11.76
N PRO A 41 -7.62 -4.24 13.05
CA PRO A 41 -8.59 -3.96 14.12
C PRO A 41 -8.91 -2.47 14.25
N PHE A 42 -8.85 -1.71 13.15
CA PHE A 42 -9.02 -0.26 13.12
C PHE A 42 -9.97 0.16 12.01
N THR A 43 -10.72 1.22 12.26
CA THR A 43 -11.35 1.99 11.19
C THR A 43 -10.29 2.91 10.59
N LEU A 44 -10.17 2.89 9.27
CA LEU A 44 -9.18 3.67 8.54
C LEU A 44 -9.77 5.04 8.17
N GLU A 45 -9.02 6.11 8.44
CA GLU A 45 -9.32 7.46 7.98
C GLU A 45 -8.71 7.67 6.59
N THR A 46 -9.46 8.29 5.70
CA THR A 46 -9.02 8.55 4.33
C THR A 46 -8.76 10.04 4.09
N GLN A 47 -7.69 10.34 3.40
CA GLN A 47 -7.35 11.68 2.88
C GLN A 47 -7.10 11.53 1.38
N LEU A 48 -8.14 11.72 0.56
CA LEU A 48 -8.17 11.33 -0.85
C LEU A 48 -8.41 12.49 -1.82
N ALA A 49 -8.10 13.73 -1.45
CA ALA A 49 -8.35 14.92 -2.30
C ALA A 49 -7.81 14.76 -3.73
N LEU A 50 -6.67 14.09 -3.89
CA LEU A 50 -6.03 13.83 -5.19
C LEU A 50 -5.89 12.32 -5.46
N GLY A 51 -6.88 11.52 -5.09
CA GLY A 51 -6.84 10.08 -5.29
C GLY A 51 -8.17 9.39 -5.03
N ALA A 52 -8.11 8.08 -4.96
CA ALA A 52 -9.22 7.21 -4.58
C ALA A 52 -8.70 5.98 -3.83
N ALA A 53 -9.54 5.41 -2.97
CA ALA A 53 -9.26 4.16 -2.28
C ALA A 53 -10.44 3.21 -2.40
N SER A 54 -10.15 1.93 -2.58
CA SER A 54 -11.15 0.87 -2.54
C SER A 54 -10.54 -0.39 -1.93
N VAL A 55 -11.36 -1.28 -1.41
CA VAL A 55 -10.94 -2.62 -0.99
C VAL A 55 -11.52 -3.63 -1.97
N LYS A 56 -10.65 -4.38 -2.63
CA LYS A 56 -11.00 -5.43 -3.58
C LYS A 56 -10.20 -6.69 -3.24
N ASP A 57 -10.87 -7.83 -3.17
CA ASP A 57 -10.24 -9.13 -2.88
C ASP A 57 -9.32 -9.11 -1.65
N LYS A 58 -9.77 -8.46 -0.56
CA LYS A 58 -9.03 -8.24 0.70
C LYS A 58 -7.77 -7.38 0.57
N ALA A 59 -7.57 -6.73 -0.56
CA ALA A 59 -6.48 -5.80 -0.79
C ALA A 59 -6.99 -4.35 -0.86
N LEU A 60 -6.26 -3.44 -0.26
CA LEU A 60 -6.46 -2.01 -0.44
C LEU A 60 -5.86 -1.61 -1.80
N VAL A 61 -6.68 -1.01 -2.66
CA VAL A 61 -6.21 -0.32 -3.87
C VAL A 61 -6.23 1.17 -3.60
N LEU A 62 -5.10 1.82 -3.77
CA LEU A 62 -4.93 3.25 -3.54
C LEU A 62 -4.42 3.92 -4.81
N GLN A 63 -5.23 4.82 -5.36
CA GLN A 63 -4.93 5.55 -6.58
C GLN A 63 -4.47 6.96 -6.26
N ALA A 64 -3.42 7.41 -6.93
CA ALA A 64 -2.86 8.74 -6.88
C ALA A 64 -3.00 9.42 -8.24
N LYS A 65 -3.48 10.67 -8.27
CA LYS A 65 -3.49 11.51 -9.47
C LYS A 65 -2.11 12.13 -9.70
N LYS A 66 -1.90 12.66 -10.89
CA LYS A 66 -0.71 13.46 -11.24
C LYS A 66 -0.49 14.60 -10.24
N GLY A 67 0.78 14.88 -9.93
CA GLY A 67 1.20 15.94 -9.02
C GLY A 67 1.03 15.63 -7.54
N THR A 68 0.83 14.35 -7.20
CA THR A 68 0.73 13.91 -5.80
C THR A 68 2.09 13.53 -5.25
N ASP A 69 2.46 14.09 -4.11
CA ASP A 69 3.69 13.76 -3.39
C ASP A 69 3.55 13.98 -1.88
N LEU A 70 4.33 13.24 -1.12
CA LEU A 70 4.69 13.54 0.27
C LEU A 70 6.21 13.73 0.30
N TYR A 71 6.65 14.98 0.29
CA TYR A 71 8.03 15.36 0.13
C TYR A 71 8.39 16.55 1.01
N ALA A 72 9.61 16.59 1.50
CA ALA A 72 10.20 17.75 2.14
C ALA A 72 11.65 17.84 1.70
N ASN A 73 12.08 19.00 1.21
CA ASN A 73 13.45 19.23 0.81
C ASN A 73 14.37 19.31 2.02
N THR A 74 15.62 18.89 1.87
CA THR A 74 16.62 18.90 2.95
C THR A 74 16.99 20.32 3.41
N ASP A 75 16.84 21.31 2.55
CA ASP A 75 17.06 22.73 2.87
C ASP A 75 15.78 23.46 3.34
N GLY A 76 14.65 22.76 3.42
CA GLY A 76 13.36 23.33 3.85
C GLY A 76 12.67 24.24 2.83
N THR A 77 13.18 24.36 1.62
CA THR A 77 12.63 25.26 0.59
C THR A 77 11.34 24.74 -0.04
N GLU A 78 11.11 23.44 0.00
CA GLU A 78 9.93 22.82 -0.58
C GLU A 78 9.34 21.76 0.35
N VAL A 79 8.02 21.80 0.52
CA VAL A 79 7.22 20.80 1.24
C VAL A 79 5.96 20.49 0.45
N ALA A 80 5.83 19.27 -0.05
CA ALA A 80 4.62 18.73 -0.63
C ALA A 80 3.92 17.79 0.38
N ASP A 81 2.63 18.02 0.62
CA ASP A 81 1.77 17.17 1.44
C ASP A 81 0.43 16.97 0.72
N LYS A 82 0.50 16.30 -0.44
CA LYS A 82 -0.60 16.13 -1.39
C LYS A 82 -0.86 14.67 -1.74
N THR A 83 -0.25 13.72 -1.04
CA THR A 83 -0.43 12.30 -1.35
C THR A 83 -1.76 11.78 -0.81
N PRO A 84 -2.54 11.02 -1.59
CA PRO A 84 -3.65 10.25 -1.05
C PRO A 84 -3.15 9.23 -0.05
N ARG A 85 -3.85 9.13 1.09
CA ARG A 85 -3.46 8.24 2.18
C ARG A 85 -4.64 7.66 2.92
N VAL A 86 -4.41 6.50 3.50
CA VAL A 86 -5.36 5.76 4.33
C VAL A 86 -4.65 5.44 5.64
N LEU A 87 -5.13 5.98 6.74
CA LEU A 87 -4.43 6.02 8.02
C LEU A 87 -5.26 5.44 9.16
N PHE A 88 -4.56 4.91 10.16
CA PHE A 88 -5.13 4.56 11.47
C PHE A 88 -4.17 4.95 12.59
N GLN A 89 -4.67 5.04 13.81
CA GLN A 89 -3.89 5.44 14.98
C GLN A 89 -3.74 4.27 15.95
N PRO A 90 -2.59 3.56 15.93
CA PRO A 90 -2.31 2.53 16.92
C PRO A 90 -1.87 3.14 18.25
N THR A 91 -2.10 2.41 19.32
CA THR A 91 -1.59 2.75 20.66
C THR A 91 -0.44 1.81 21.03
N GLY A 92 0.57 2.33 21.77
CA GLY A 92 1.69 1.53 22.24
C GLY A 92 2.63 1.03 21.16
N ASP A 93 3.34 -0.04 21.46
CA ASP A 93 4.25 -0.71 20.54
C ASP A 93 3.46 -1.57 19.53
N PHE A 94 3.91 -1.60 18.30
CA PHE A 94 3.24 -2.37 17.25
C PHE A 94 4.21 -2.86 16.17
N ILE A 95 3.77 -3.89 15.45
CA ILE A 95 4.34 -4.37 14.20
C ILE A 95 3.24 -4.29 13.15
N PHE A 96 3.49 -3.56 12.08
CA PHE A 96 2.57 -3.34 10.96
C PHE A 96 3.27 -3.65 9.64
N SER A 97 2.70 -4.49 8.81
CA SER A 97 3.28 -4.87 7.51
C SER A 97 2.23 -5.06 6.44
N ALA A 98 2.65 -4.91 5.19
CA ALA A 98 1.86 -5.22 4.02
C ALA A 98 2.75 -5.65 2.85
N LYS A 99 2.20 -6.47 1.96
CA LYS A 99 2.72 -6.66 0.62
C LYS A 99 2.27 -5.52 -0.26
N VAL A 100 3.21 -4.80 -0.83
CA VAL A 100 2.96 -3.78 -1.85
C VAL A 100 3.13 -4.42 -3.21
N ASN A 101 2.11 -4.34 -4.06
CA ASN A 101 2.16 -4.70 -5.46
C ASN A 101 1.85 -3.43 -6.28
N ALA A 102 2.85 -2.99 -7.03
CA ALA A 102 2.79 -1.72 -7.71
C ALA A 102 3.69 -1.81 -8.95
N GLY A 103 3.10 -1.88 -10.13
CA GLY A 103 3.83 -1.82 -11.40
C GLY A 103 4.45 -0.43 -11.58
N VAL A 104 5.50 -0.14 -10.79
CA VAL A 104 6.18 1.16 -10.82
C VAL A 104 6.94 1.30 -12.13
N ASN A 105 6.55 2.25 -12.97
CA ASN A 105 7.01 2.40 -14.35
C ASN A 105 7.30 3.85 -14.77
N HIS A 106 7.17 4.80 -13.85
CA HIS A 106 7.47 6.20 -14.10
C HIS A 106 8.25 6.77 -12.91
N PRO A 107 9.27 7.64 -13.13
CA PRO A 107 10.05 8.24 -12.05
C PRO A 107 9.18 8.78 -10.92
N PHE A 108 9.56 8.39 -9.70
CA PHE A 108 8.91 8.75 -8.43
C PHE A 108 7.48 8.26 -8.22
N ASN A 109 6.87 7.56 -9.20
CA ASN A 109 5.65 6.79 -8.92
C ASN A 109 5.97 5.73 -7.88
N GLY A 110 5.14 5.66 -6.84
CA GLY A 110 5.41 4.73 -5.76
C GLY A 110 4.29 4.58 -4.74
N ALA A 111 4.48 3.56 -3.91
CA ALA A 111 3.57 3.20 -2.84
C ALA A 111 4.34 2.97 -1.55
N ALA A 112 3.80 3.44 -0.43
CA ALA A 112 4.50 3.45 0.85
C ALA A 112 3.65 2.99 2.02
N LEU A 113 4.32 2.44 3.04
CA LEU A 113 3.86 2.54 4.40
C LEU A 113 4.38 3.84 5.01
N ILE A 114 3.50 4.57 5.71
CA ILE A 114 3.84 5.87 6.29
C ILE A 114 3.59 5.90 7.80
N VAL A 115 4.38 6.71 8.49
CA VAL A 115 4.21 7.16 9.86
C VAL A 115 3.97 8.67 9.77
N TYR A 116 2.80 9.15 10.17
CA TYR A 116 2.38 10.52 9.92
C TYR A 116 1.93 11.20 11.20
N GLY A 117 2.65 12.20 11.64
CA GLY A 117 2.27 13.11 12.72
C GLY A 117 1.52 14.32 12.16
N ASP A 118 2.20 15.09 11.34
CA ASP A 118 1.69 16.30 10.69
C ASP A 118 2.46 16.57 9.38
N ARG A 119 2.18 17.71 8.74
CA ARG A 119 2.80 18.12 7.48
C ARG A 119 4.34 18.18 7.52
N THR A 120 4.92 18.37 8.69
CA THR A 120 6.37 18.58 8.89
C THR A 120 7.05 17.43 9.64
N ASN A 121 6.27 16.52 10.21
CA ASN A 121 6.76 15.40 11.02
C ASN A 121 6.13 14.09 10.52
N TRP A 122 6.84 13.40 9.67
CA TRP A 122 6.41 12.13 9.07
C TRP A 122 7.59 11.29 8.61
N ALA A 123 7.34 10.03 8.32
CA ALA A 123 8.29 9.17 7.63
C ALA A 123 7.57 8.27 6.63
N LYS A 124 8.23 7.95 5.51
CA LYS A 124 7.74 6.99 4.52
C LYS A 124 8.79 5.93 4.23
N LEU A 125 8.32 4.69 4.12
CA LEU A 125 9.04 3.56 3.55
C LEU A 125 8.40 3.28 2.19
N LEU A 126 9.09 3.61 1.12
CA LEU A 126 8.55 3.75 -0.22
C LEU A 126 9.14 2.69 -1.15
N PHE A 127 8.28 1.99 -1.87
CA PHE A 127 8.63 1.24 -3.07
C PHE A 127 8.29 2.09 -4.28
N GLU A 128 9.30 2.51 -5.03
CA GLU A 128 9.14 3.47 -6.12
C GLU A 128 9.98 3.11 -7.35
N PHE A 129 9.65 3.74 -8.47
CA PHE A 129 10.51 3.75 -9.64
C PHE A 129 11.50 4.91 -9.51
N ALA A 130 12.77 4.58 -9.27
CA ALA A 130 13.80 5.58 -9.14
C ALA A 130 14.07 6.28 -10.48
N LYS A 131 14.57 7.50 -10.43
CA LYS A 131 14.97 8.27 -11.63
C LYS A 131 16.03 7.54 -12.47
N THR A 132 16.73 6.59 -11.87
CA THR A 132 17.72 5.73 -12.54
C THR A 132 17.11 4.66 -13.47
N GLY A 133 15.78 4.52 -13.49
CA GLY A 133 15.08 3.58 -14.36
C GLY A 133 14.84 2.20 -13.76
N ALA A 134 14.89 2.07 -12.43
CA ALA A 134 14.66 0.80 -11.75
C ALA A 134 13.77 0.96 -10.51
N ALA A 135 12.97 -0.08 -10.22
CA ALA A 135 12.23 -0.13 -8.97
C ALA A 135 13.16 -0.32 -7.77
N GLY A 136 12.89 0.35 -6.67
CA GLY A 136 13.74 0.30 -5.49
C GLY A 136 13.04 0.73 -4.21
N ILE A 137 13.79 0.68 -3.13
CA ILE A 137 13.34 1.12 -1.81
C ILE A 137 13.96 2.46 -1.50
N SER A 138 13.12 3.40 -1.12
CA SER A 138 13.52 4.71 -0.60
C SER A 138 12.86 4.97 0.74
N THR A 139 13.48 5.81 1.54
CA THR A 139 12.88 6.32 2.79
C THR A 139 13.09 7.81 2.88
N THR A 140 12.08 8.50 3.41
CA THR A 140 12.21 9.87 3.88
C THR A 140 11.83 9.91 5.35
N VAL A 141 12.58 10.64 6.16
CA VAL A 141 12.19 11.04 7.52
C VAL A 141 12.18 12.56 7.57
N ALA A 142 11.01 13.15 7.73
CA ALA A 142 10.85 14.59 7.83
C ALA A 142 10.69 15.02 9.30
N LYS A 143 11.47 15.99 9.72
CA LYS A 143 11.42 16.67 11.01
C LYS A 143 11.61 18.18 10.78
N GLY A 144 10.61 18.78 10.13
CA GLY A 144 10.72 20.13 9.57
C GLY A 144 11.37 20.14 8.19
N VAL A 145 12.45 19.40 8.02
CA VAL A 145 13.13 19.17 6.73
C VAL A 145 13.20 17.69 6.43
N GLY A 146 13.35 17.34 5.16
CA GLY A 146 13.46 15.96 4.70
C GLY A 146 14.87 15.40 4.86
N ASP A 147 14.94 14.12 5.16
CA ASP A 147 16.16 13.31 5.19
C ASP A 147 15.86 12.07 4.37
N ASP A 148 16.26 12.11 3.09
CA ASP A 148 16.01 11.07 2.09
C ASP A 148 17.16 10.07 2.01
N ALA A 149 16.80 8.81 1.82
CA ALA A 149 17.79 7.76 1.54
C ALA A 149 17.25 6.76 0.52
N HIS A 150 18.05 6.44 -0.48
CA HIS A 150 17.77 5.38 -1.45
C HIS A 150 18.53 4.12 -1.06
N HIS A 151 17.81 3.01 -0.87
CA HIS A 151 18.34 1.74 -0.33
C HIS A 151 18.57 0.66 -1.39
N GLY A 152 18.59 1.09 -2.65
CA GLY A 152 18.91 0.23 -3.78
C GLY A 152 17.72 -0.42 -4.47
N VAL A 153 18.04 -1.08 -5.57
CA VAL A 153 17.08 -1.71 -6.49
C VAL A 153 16.41 -2.93 -5.84
N ARG A 154 15.13 -3.09 -6.13
CA ARG A 154 14.36 -4.31 -5.84
C ARG A 154 13.69 -4.76 -7.14
N PRO A 155 14.16 -5.84 -7.75
CA PRO A 155 13.55 -6.35 -8.97
C PRO A 155 12.14 -6.89 -8.69
N GLY A 156 11.26 -6.75 -9.71
CA GLY A 156 9.87 -7.20 -9.65
C GLY A 156 8.88 -6.11 -9.24
N ASP A 157 7.61 -6.45 -9.27
CA ASP A 157 6.49 -5.53 -9.07
C ASP A 157 5.93 -5.58 -7.64
N ALA A 158 6.55 -6.32 -6.75
CA ALA A 158 6.06 -6.51 -5.39
C ALA A 158 7.19 -6.62 -4.36
N VAL A 159 6.93 -6.08 -3.18
CA VAL A 159 7.81 -6.15 -2.01
C VAL A 159 6.97 -6.13 -0.74
N TYR A 160 7.45 -6.75 0.32
CA TYR A 160 6.87 -6.59 1.64
C TYR A 160 7.55 -5.44 2.38
N LEU A 161 6.74 -4.56 2.95
CA LEU A 161 7.16 -3.44 3.78
C LEU A 161 6.67 -3.66 5.21
N LYS A 162 7.49 -3.29 6.21
CA LYS A 162 7.14 -3.39 7.62
C LYS A 162 7.58 -2.15 8.39
N VAL A 163 6.71 -1.69 9.27
CA VAL A 163 6.96 -0.63 10.26
C VAL A 163 6.83 -1.25 11.64
N VAL A 164 7.84 -1.11 12.46
CA VAL A 164 7.80 -1.48 13.87
C VAL A 164 7.97 -0.23 14.73
N ARG A 165 7.15 -0.10 15.76
CA ARG A 165 7.31 0.91 16.81
C ARG A 165 7.71 0.24 18.12
N ARG A 166 8.72 0.80 18.77
CA ARG A 166 9.11 0.48 20.13
C ARG A 166 9.32 1.80 20.92
N LYS A 167 8.37 2.16 21.76
CA LYS A 167 8.33 3.48 22.44
C LYS A 167 8.35 4.60 21.39
N ASP A 168 9.39 5.44 21.40
CA ASP A 168 9.57 6.57 20.49
C ASP A 168 10.43 6.25 19.27
N MET A 169 10.90 5.01 19.17
CA MET A 169 11.66 4.51 18.03
C MET A 169 10.75 3.84 17.02
N PHE A 170 10.97 4.15 15.74
CA PHE A 170 10.42 3.45 14.59
C PHE A 170 11.54 2.75 13.82
N VAL A 171 11.23 1.59 13.28
CA VAL A 171 12.16 0.85 12.42
C VAL A 171 11.42 0.39 11.18
N PHE A 172 12.01 0.61 10.03
CA PHE A 172 11.55 0.15 8.73
C PHE A 172 12.30 -1.11 8.30
N TYR A 173 11.55 -2.04 7.72
CA TYR A 173 12.09 -3.29 7.17
C TYR A 173 11.48 -3.58 5.82
N THR A 174 12.20 -4.34 5.00
CA THR A 174 11.71 -4.91 3.75
C THR A 174 11.93 -6.42 3.72
N SER A 175 11.10 -7.11 2.93
CA SER A 175 11.25 -8.53 2.70
C SER A 175 10.81 -8.88 1.27
N PRO A 176 11.46 -9.82 0.58
CA PRO A 176 10.99 -10.31 -0.70
C PRO A 176 9.79 -11.25 -0.59
N ASP A 177 9.62 -11.93 0.54
CA ASP A 177 8.68 -13.04 0.74
C ASP A 177 7.75 -12.89 1.95
N GLY A 178 7.94 -11.83 2.76
CA GLY A 178 7.19 -11.59 3.99
C GLY A 178 7.64 -12.42 5.19
N ASN A 179 8.74 -13.19 5.06
CA ASN A 179 9.29 -14.04 6.12
C ASN A 179 10.72 -13.63 6.52
N ALA A 180 11.61 -13.52 5.55
CA ALA A 180 12.98 -13.06 5.78
C ALA A 180 13.04 -11.53 5.68
N TRP A 181 13.19 -10.84 6.80
CA TRP A 181 13.19 -9.38 6.87
C TRP A 181 14.61 -8.81 6.96
N SER A 182 14.80 -7.67 6.35
CA SER A 182 16.03 -6.89 6.43
C SER A 182 15.70 -5.49 6.94
N MET A 183 16.44 -5.04 7.95
CA MET A 183 16.33 -3.68 8.45
C MET A 183 16.77 -2.68 7.37
N VAL A 184 15.96 -1.64 7.17
CA VAL A 184 16.23 -0.55 6.23
C VAL A 184 16.71 0.69 6.97
N ARG A 185 15.97 1.09 8.02
CA ARG A 185 16.26 2.33 8.75
C ARG A 185 15.61 2.32 10.13
N SER A 186 16.28 2.90 11.14
CA SER A 186 15.70 3.24 12.43
C SER A 186 15.73 4.75 12.65
N PHE A 187 14.68 5.30 13.29
CA PHE A 187 14.53 6.73 13.52
C PHE A 187 13.56 6.99 14.68
N GLY A 188 13.57 8.23 15.19
CA GLY A 188 12.53 8.75 16.06
C GLY A 188 11.75 9.87 15.39
N LEU A 189 10.51 10.12 15.81
CA LEU A 189 9.70 11.26 15.36
C LEU A 189 9.20 12.06 16.56
N PRO A 190 9.13 13.40 16.48
CA PRO A 190 8.43 14.21 17.47
C PRO A 190 6.97 13.75 17.58
N GLY A 191 6.44 13.70 18.81
CA GLY A 191 5.04 13.32 19.04
C GLY A 191 4.73 11.85 18.71
N ALA A 192 5.71 10.94 18.81
CA ALA A 192 5.57 9.52 18.46
C ALA A 192 4.31 8.84 19.04
N ALA A 193 3.83 9.30 20.20
CA ALA A 193 2.63 8.74 20.84
C ALA A 193 1.32 9.02 20.08
N SER A 194 1.27 10.07 19.26
CA SER A 194 0.07 10.54 18.56
C SER A 194 0.12 10.36 17.05
N VAL A 195 1.18 9.72 16.51
CA VAL A 195 1.27 9.48 15.05
C VAL A 195 0.21 8.50 14.58
N LYS A 196 -0.24 8.72 13.36
CA LYS A 196 -1.00 7.75 12.58
C LYS A 196 -0.05 6.95 11.69
N VAL A 197 -0.44 5.74 11.34
CA VAL A 197 0.30 4.91 10.37
C VAL A 197 -0.66 4.42 9.30
N GLY A 198 -0.13 4.01 8.18
CA GLY A 198 -0.96 3.46 7.12
C GLY A 198 -0.26 3.47 5.77
N PHE A 199 -1.05 3.74 4.75
CA PHE A 199 -0.71 3.56 3.35
C PHE A 199 -0.74 4.88 2.60
N SER A 200 0.15 5.05 1.64
CA SER A 200 0.09 6.15 0.67
C SER A 200 0.52 5.71 -0.72
N SER A 201 0.09 6.47 -1.73
CA SER A 201 0.46 6.29 -3.13
C SER A 201 0.78 7.66 -3.72
N GLN A 202 1.78 7.74 -4.60
CA GLN A 202 2.22 9.02 -5.18
C GLN A 202 2.53 8.90 -6.66
N SER A 203 2.31 10.00 -7.39
CA SER A 203 2.65 10.19 -8.79
C SER A 203 3.05 11.65 -9.03
N PRO A 204 4.28 12.04 -8.62
CA PRO A 204 4.73 13.44 -8.73
C PRO A 204 4.77 13.91 -10.18
N ASP A 205 5.44 13.18 -11.04
CA ASP A 205 5.69 13.54 -12.44
C ASP A 205 4.87 12.72 -13.45
N GLY A 206 4.34 11.56 -13.03
CA GLY A 206 3.53 10.69 -13.88
C GLY A 206 2.10 11.18 -14.08
N ASP A 207 1.34 10.51 -14.93
CA ASP A 207 -0.07 10.85 -15.22
C ASP A 207 -1.06 10.22 -14.24
N GLY A 208 -0.56 9.64 -13.16
CA GLY A 208 -1.28 8.94 -12.11
C GLY A 208 -0.65 7.58 -11.85
N PHE A 209 -1.03 6.98 -10.72
CA PHE A 209 -0.46 5.71 -10.27
C PHE A 209 -1.47 4.95 -9.41
N SER A 210 -1.44 3.63 -9.49
CA SER A 210 -2.27 2.75 -8.67
C SER A 210 -1.42 1.70 -7.99
N ALA A 211 -1.56 1.58 -6.68
CA ALA A 211 -0.89 0.60 -5.86
C ALA A 211 -1.89 -0.32 -5.17
N GLN A 212 -1.52 -1.58 -4.97
CA GLN A 212 -2.28 -2.55 -4.22
C GLN A 212 -1.49 -2.95 -2.96
N PHE A 213 -2.16 -2.90 -1.82
CA PHE A 213 -1.64 -3.38 -0.54
C PHE A 213 -2.43 -4.62 -0.11
N SER A 214 -1.75 -5.74 0.02
CA SER A 214 -2.33 -7.03 0.40
C SER A 214 -1.54 -7.66 1.54
N ASP A 215 -1.97 -8.81 2.03
CA ASP A 215 -1.33 -9.52 3.17
C ASP A 215 -1.02 -8.57 4.34
N VAL A 216 -1.99 -7.68 4.61
CA VAL A 216 -1.87 -6.65 5.64
C VAL A 216 -1.93 -7.32 7.01
N LYS A 217 -0.93 -7.08 7.86
CA LYS A 217 -0.82 -7.64 9.20
C LYS A 217 -0.55 -6.56 10.22
N PHE A 218 -1.19 -6.68 11.37
CA PHE A 218 -0.98 -5.81 12.51
C PHE A 218 -0.92 -6.62 13.80
N ARG A 219 0.05 -6.30 14.67
CA ARG A 219 0.18 -6.90 15.99
C ARG A 219 0.51 -5.82 17.03
N ASN A 220 -0.16 -5.82 18.18
CA ASN A 220 0.26 -5.06 19.36
C ASN A 220 1.43 -5.80 20.00
N ALA A 221 2.63 -5.60 19.51
CA ALA A 221 3.85 -6.28 19.91
C ALA A 221 5.07 -5.44 19.53
N THR A 222 6.22 -5.78 20.07
CA THR A 222 7.51 -5.27 19.61
C THR A 222 8.43 -6.43 19.24
N PHE A 223 9.53 -6.13 18.56
CA PHE A 223 10.50 -7.14 18.16
C PHE A 223 11.29 -7.69 19.35
N LYS A 224 11.64 -8.97 19.27
CA LYS A 224 12.67 -9.64 20.07
C LYS A 224 14.02 -9.61 19.34
N ASP A 225 13.99 -9.74 18.02
CA ASP A 225 15.12 -9.56 17.14
C ASP A 225 15.02 -8.20 16.39
N PHE A 226 15.91 -7.29 16.72
CA PHE A 226 15.96 -5.96 16.10
C PHE A 226 16.26 -6.01 14.60
N TRP A 227 17.09 -6.96 14.15
CA TRP A 227 17.50 -7.04 12.76
C TRP A 227 16.43 -7.61 11.84
N GLN A 228 15.58 -8.46 12.40
CA GLN A 228 14.45 -9.06 11.68
C GLN A 228 13.12 -8.33 11.95
N GLY A 229 13.03 -7.54 13.01
CA GLY A 229 11.80 -6.87 13.42
C GLY A 229 10.70 -7.87 13.82
N GLU A 230 11.09 -8.98 14.49
CA GLU A 230 10.23 -10.07 14.96
C GLU A 230 10.44 -10.40 16.46
#